data_88efa24708f6ab42d50d26e548691cc6
#
_entry.id   88efa24708f6ab42d50d26e548691cc6
#
_cell.length_a   1.000
_cell.length_b   1.000
_cell.length_c   1.000
_cell.angle_alpha   90.00
_cell.angle_beta   90.00
_cell.angle_gamma   90.00
#
_symmetry.space_group_name_H-M   'P 1'
#
loop_
_entity.id
_entity.type
_entity.pdbx_description
1 polymer ?
#
loop_
_entity_poly.entity_id
_entity_poly.type
_entity_poly.pdbx_seq_one_letter_code
_entity_poly.pdbx_strand_id
1 'polypeptide(L)'
;PERAKGGLEAEIAAAAEIGIRFQATRGSMSLSQKDGGLPPEAVVETHETILAASERAVGAFHDPSRFSMCRVGLAPCSPFSVTRELMRDTAALAAALDVRLHTHLAEDVDDVEYSLARYGRRPLDYLEDAGWLAPRTWLAHGIHFDDSEVARLGRARVGIAHCPSSNMRLGSGVARVQALRAAGAPVGIAVDGSASNDSSNMIAECRQALLLTRVTHGADAITTDDVLRMATVDSAACLGRSDIGRIAPGYAADIALFSLQGVEHSGCHDPLAALVLATTTRVHTLIVNGRIRVRGGRFTDFDLETLVSRHREAARRLVAG
;
A
#
# COMPACT_ATOMS: atom_id res chain seq x y z
N PRO A 1 -17.53 2.72 -17.66
CA PRO A 1 -18.04 3.44 -16.49
C PRO A 1 -18.84 2.53 -15.56
N GLU A 2 -19.71 1.64 -16.07
CA GLU A 2 -20.47 0.70 -15.22
C GLU A 2 -19.60 -0.41 -14.60
N ARG A 3 -18.47 -0.77 -15.21
CA ARG A 3 -17.54 -1.79 -14.70
C ARG A 3 -16.76 -1.34 -13.47
N ALA A 4 -16.64 -0.05 -13.21
CA ALA A 4 -15.96 0.50 -12.03
C ALA A 4 -16.92 0.78 -10.86
N LYS A 5 -18.25 0.70 -11.07
CA LYS A 5 -19.23 0.86 -10.01
C LYS A 5 -19.26 -0.40 -9.13
N GLY A 6 -19.03 -0.25 -7.84
CA GLY A 6 -19.03 -1.35 -6.87
C GLY A 6 -17.70 -2.09 -6.70
N GLY A 7 -16.60 -1.56 -7.24
CA GLY A 7 -15.27 -2.18 -7.07
C GLY A 7 -14.87 -2.29 -5.59
N LEU A 8 -15.01 -1.20 -4.83
CA LEU A 8 -14.67 -1.16 -3.40
C LEU A 8 -15.51 -2.14 -2.57
N GLU A 9 -16.82 -2.19 -2.81
CA GLU A 9 -17.73 -3.12 -2.12
C GLU A 9 -17.39 -4.57 -2.43
N ALA A 10 -17.04 -4.87 -3.69
CA ALA A 10 -16.63 -6.22 -4.09
C ALA A 10 -15.30 -6.64 -3.45
N GLU A 11 -14.33 -5.73 -3.35
CA GLU A 11 -13.05 -5.97 -2.68
C GLU A 11 -13.23 -6.20 -1.18
N ILE A 12 -14.07 -5.39 -0.53
CA ILE A 12 -14.40 -5.56 0.91
C ILE A 12 -15.12 -6.91 1.13
N ALA A 13 -16.07 -7.26 0.27
CA ALA A 13 -16.77 -8.54 0.35
C ALA A 13 -15.81 -9.72 0.15
N ALA A 14 -14.90 -9.65 -0.82
CA ALA A 14 -13.89 -10.67 -1.06
C ALA A 14 -12.91 -10.81 0.14
N ALA A 15 -12.47 -9.70 0.72
CA ALA A 15 -11.63 -9.72 1.92
C ALA A 15 -12.34 -10.35 3.12
N ALA A 16 -13.63 -10.06 3.28
CA ALA A 16 -14.46 -10.66 4.33
C ALA A 16 -14.67 -12.17 4.12
N GLU A 17 -14.92 -12.61 2.88
CA GLU A 17 -15.08 -14.01 2.51
C GLU A 17 -13.81 -14.83 2.79
N ILE A 18 -12.64 -14.32 2.37
CA ILE A 18 -11.34 -14.94 2.64
C ILE A 18 -10.98 -14.83 4.14
N GLY A 19 -11.53 -13.83 4.82
CA GLY A 19 -11.30 -13.57 6.25
C GLY A 19 -9.97 -12.93 6.55
N ILE A 20 -9.47 -12.05 5.67
CA ILE A 20 -8.30 -11.21 5.90
C ILE A 20 -8.70 -9.84 6.48
N ARG A 21 -7.78 -9.24 7.23
CA ARG A 21 -7.91 -7.84 7.66
C ARG A 21 -7.64 -6.93 6.47
N PHE A 22 -8.51 -5.93 6.25
CA PHE A 22 -8.46 -5.10 5.07
C PHE A 22 -8.53 -3.60 5.40
N GLN A 23 -7.60 -2.84 4.87
CA GLN A 23 -7.64 -1.37 4.83
C GLN A 23 -8.03 -0.98 3.41
N ALA A 24 -9.32 -0.87 3.16
CA ALA A 24 -9.85 -0.44 1.89
C ALA A 24 -9.56 1.05 1.65
N THR A 25 -9.39 1.45 0.39
CA THR A 25 -9.28 2.86 0.03
C THR A 25 -10.27 3.22 -1.07
N ARG A 26 -11.04 4.30 -0.87
CA ARG A 26 -11.89 4.85 -1.93
C ARG A 26 -11.01 5.66 -2.88
N GLY A 27 -10.55 4.98 -3.94
CA GLY A 27 -9.80 5.60 -5.03
C GLY A 27 -10.66 6.55 -5.86
N SER A 28 -10.06 7.63 -6.41
CA SER A 28 -10.78 8.59 -7.25
C SER A 28 -9.87 9.27 -8.26
N MET A 29 -10.47 9.65 -9.40
CA MET A 29 -9.87 10.47 -10.45
C MET A 29 -10.91 11.49 -10.91
N SER A 30 -10.52 12.76 -11.08
CA SER A 30 -11.43 13.84 -11.49
C SER A 30 -10.86 14.74 -12.59
N LEU A 31 -9.60 14.54 -12.98
CA LEU A 31 -8.91 15.34 -13.98
C LEU A 31 -8.54 14.47 -15.17
N SER A 32 -9.26 14.65 -16.29
CA SER A 32 -9.04 13.86 -17.50
C SER A 32 -7.93 14.42 -18.39
N GLN A 33 -7.50 13.64 -19.38
CA GLN A 33 -6.50 14.10 -20.37
C GLN A 33 -6.90 15.39 -21.08
N LYS A 34 -8.18 15.58 -21.40
CA LYS A 34 -8.67 16.82 -22.03
C LYS A 34 -8.56 18.04 -21.12
N ASP A 35 -8.54 17.82 -19.81
CA ASP A 35 -8.46 18.87 -18.79
C ASP A 35 -7.03 19.05 -18.25
N GLY A 36 -6.06 18.37 -18.86
CA GLY A 36 -4.64 18.44 -18.54
C GLY A 36 -4.18 17.46 -17.45
N GLY A 37 -4.98 16.43 -17.16
CA GLY A 37 -4.58 15.27 -16.35
C GLY A 37 -4.08 14.11 -17.21
N LEU A 38 -3.83 12.96 -16.58
CA LEU A 38 -3.41 11.74 -17.28
C LEU A 38 -4.54 10.72 -17.51
N PRO A 39 -5.57 10.61 -16.65
CA PRO A 39 -6.61 9.59 -16.80
C PRO A 39 -7.46 9.78 -18.07
N PRO A 40 -7.89 8.68 -18.71
CA PRO A 40 -8.92 8.73 -19.73
C PRO A 40 -10.23 9.29 -19.19
N GLU A 41 -11.01 10.01 -20.03
CA GLU A 41 -12.29 10.60 -19.61
C GLU A 41 -13.29 9.56 -19.05
N ALA A 42 -13.24 8.33 -19.53
CA ALA A 42 -14.15 7.26 -19.12
C ALA A 42 -13.99 6.82 -17.63
N VAL A 43 -12.89 7.17 -16.97
CA VAL A 43 -12.62 6.75 -15.58
C VAL A 43 -12.71 7.91 -14.58
N VAL A 44 -12.93 9.14 -15.01
CA VAL A 44 -13.07 10.29 -14.12
C VAL A 44 -14.51 10.45 -13.61
N GLU A 45 -14.64 10.96 -12.41
CA GLU A 45 -15.91 11.26 -11.75
C GLU A 45 -15.97 12.76 -11.40
N THR A 46 -17.19 13.29 -11.18
CA THR A 46 -17.32 14.67 -10.70
C THR A 46 -16.91 14.78 -9.24
N HIS A 47 -16.50 15.98 -8.84
CA HIS A 47 -16.10 16.31 -7.48
C HIS A 47 -17.15 15.88 -6.44
N GLU A 48 -18.39 16.27 -6.64
CA GLU A 48 -19.52 15.97 -5.74
C GLU A 48 -19.77 14.46 -5.66
N THR A 49 -19.68 13.76 -6.80
CA THR A 49 -19.85 12.30 -6.83
C THR A 49 -18.79 11.60 -5.99
N ILE A 50 -17.53 12.05 -6.09
CA ILE A 50 -16.41 11.48 -5.37
C ILE A 50 -16.58 11.68 -3.85
N LEU A 51 -16.87 12.90 -3.39
CA LEU A 51 -17.04 13.18 -1.97
C LEU A 51 -18.22 12.42 -1.38
N ALA A 52 -19.38 12.47 -2.04
CA ALA A 52 -20.57 11.74 -1.59
C ALA A 52 -20.36 10.20 -1.57
N ALA A 53 -19.63 9.65 -2.55
CA ALA A 53 -19.29 8.23 -2.55
C ALA A 53 -18.28 7.87 -1.44
N SER A 54 -17.36 8.78 -1.12
CA SER A 54 -16.39 8.64 -0.04
C SER A 54 -17.09 8.61 1.33
N GLU A 55 -18.00 9.53 1.59
CA GLU A 55 -18.82 9.55 2.81
C GLU A 55 -19.63 8.27 2.97
N ARG A 56 -20.33 7.83 1.90
CA ARG A 56 -21.10 6.58 1.91
C ARG A 56 -20.21 5.37 2.20
N ALA A 57 -19.04 5.26 1.58
CA ALA A 57 -18.13 4.13 1.78
C ALA A 57 -17.62 4.08 3.23
N VAL A 58 -17.24 5.22 3.79
CA VAL A 58 -16.84 5.30 5.20
C VAL A 58 -18.01 4.95 6.12
N GLY A 59 -19.18 5.54 5.92
CA GLY A 59 -20.36 5.26 6.74
C GLY A 59 -20.84 3.81 6.70
N ALA A 60 -20.65 3.13 5.57
CA ALA A 60 -21.08 1.75 5.39
C ALA A 60 -20.08 0.69 5.90
N PHE A 61 -18.76 0.96 5.79
CA PHE A 61 -17.75 -0.10 5.94
C PHE A 61 -16.64 0.22 6.94
N HIS A 62 -16.45 1.50 7.32
CA HIS A 62 -15.37 1.85 8.23
C HIS A 62 -15.71 1.47 9.67
N ASP A 63 -14.91 0.57 10.25
CA ASP A 63 -14.98 0.24 11.67
C ASP A 63 -13.73 0.79 12.39
N PRO A 64 -13.84 1.90 13.15
CA PRO A 64 -12.71 2.48 13.88
C PRO A 64 -12.31 1.66 15.12
N SER A 65 -13.09 0.66 15.50
CA SER A 65 -12.85 -0.11 16.70
C SER A 65 -11.51 -0.85 16.69
N ARG A 66 -11.03 -1.16 17.87
CA ARG A 66 -9.81 -1.96 18.04
C ARG A 66 -10.03 -3.37 17.48
N PHE A 67 -9.03 -3.88 16.79
CA PHE A 67 -9.06 -5.18 16.10
C PHE A 67 -10.06 -5.28 14.94
N SER A 68 -10.64 -4.17 14.51
CA SER A 68 -11.55 -4.14 13.36
C SER A 68 -10.96 -4.83 12.14
N MET A 69 -11.79 -5.57 11.43
CA MET A 69 -11.39 -6.31 10.24
C MET A 69 -11.42 -5.47 8.96
N CYS A 70 -12.18 -4.37 8.95
CA CYS A 70 -12.26 -3.46 7.81
C CYS A 70 -12.17 -2.01 8.26
N ARG A 71 -11.26 -1.26 7.63
CA ARG A 71 -11.22 0.21 7.71
C ARG A 71 -11.22 0.78 6.31
N VAL A 72 -11.75 2.01 6.16
CA VAL A 72 -11.78 2.72 4.89
C VAL A 72 -10.92 3.98 5.01
N GLY A 73 -10.11 4.24 3.98
CA GLY A 73 -9.39 5.49 3.77
C GLY A 73 -9.81 6.15 2.47
N LEU A 74 -9.44 7.40 2.27
CA LEU A 74 -9.69 8.15 1.04
C LEU A 74 -8.42 8.24 0.21
N ALA A 75 -8.52 7.97 -1.10
CA ALA A 75 -7.37 7.82 -1.97
C ALA A 75 -7.54 8.46 -3.36
N PRO A 76 -7.59 9.79 -3.47
CA PRO A 76 -7.33 10.43 -4.76
C PRO A 76 -6.04 9.89 -5.34
N CYS A 77 -6.06 9.46 -6.62
CA CYS A 77 -5.00 8.63 -7.18
C CYS A 77 -3.62 9.32 -7.13
N SER A 78 -3.55 10.56 -7.61
CA SER A 78 -2.30 11.34 -7.66
C SER A 78 -2.61 12.82 -7.95
N PRO A 79 -1.67 13.76 -7.70
CA PRO A 79 -1.85 15.18 -8.02
C PRO A 79 -2.09 15.48 -9.51
N PHE A 80 -1.74 14.58 -10.41
CA PHE A 80 -1.98 14.73 -11.85
C PHE A 80 -3.23 14.00 -12.36
N SER A 81 -3.98 13.36 -11.49
CA SER A 81 -5.22 12.64 -11.83
C SER A 81 -6.46 13.23 -11.16
N VAL A 82 -6.29 14.21 -10.28
CA VAL A 82 -7.38 14.90 -9.59
C VAL A 82 -7.17 16.41 -9.57
N THR A 83 -8.24 17.16 -9.39
CA THR A 83 -8.17 18.62 -9.23
C THR A 83 -7.59 18.99 -7.86
N ARG A 84 -6.99 20.19 -7.76
CA ARG A 84 -6.46 20.71 -6.50
C ARG A 84 -7.54 20.90 -5.44
N GLU A 85 -8.71 21.31 -5.88
CA GLU A 85 -9.90 21.46 -5.03
C GLU A 85 -10.30 20.12 -4.42
N LEU A 86 -10.34 19.05 -5.22
CA LEU A 86 -10.64 17.71 -4.71
C LEU A 86 -9.61 17.23 -3.72
N MET A 87 -8.30 17.49 -3.93
CA MET A 87 -7.26 17.14 -2.96
C MET A 87 -7.52 17.82 -1.60
N ARG A 88 -7.84 19.11 -1.58
CA ARG A 88 -8.13 19.84 -0.34
C ARG A 88 -9.39 19.33 0.36
N ASP A 89 -10.47 19.19 -0.41
CA ASP A 89 -11.74 18.77 0.16
C ASP A 89 -11.70 17.32 0.65
N THR A 90 -10.93 16.46 -0.01
CA THR A 90 -10.67 15.10 0.48
C THR A 90 -9.88 15.12 1.79
N ALA A 91 -8.89 16.00 1.93
CA ALA A 91 -8.16 16.14 3.20
C ALA A 91 -9.06 16.64 4.33
N ALA A 92 -9.92 17.63 4.06
CA ALA A 92 -10.90 18.13 5.01
C ALA A 92 -11.93 17.05 5.40
N LEU A 93 -12.44 16.30 4.42
CA LEU A 93 -13.38 15.20 4.66
C LEU A 93 -12.74 14.08 5.49
N ALA A 94 -11.51 13.68 5.18
CA ALA A 94 -10.79 12.67 5.95
C ALA A 94 -10.55 13.10 7.40
N ALA A 95 -10.30 14.40 7.62
CA ALA A 95 -10.17 14.94 8.97
C ALA A 95 -11.50 14.91 9.73
N ALA A 96 -12.61 15.28 9.08
CA ALA A 96 -13.95 15.27 9.66
C ALA A 96 -14.45 13.86 10.01
N LEU A 97 -14.11 12.87 9.18
CA LEU A 97 -14.50 11.46 9.36
C LEU A 97 -13.47 10.65 10.18
N ASP A 98 -12.36 11.25 10.58
CA ASP A 98 -11.21 10.61 11.24
C ASP A 98 -10.71 9.35 10.54
N VAL A 99 -10.56 9.43 9.21
CA VAL A 99 -10.04 8.35 8.37
C VAL A 99 -8.66 8.68 7.78
N ARG A 100 -8.00 7.68 7.21
CA ARG A 100 -6.68 7.82 6.60
C ARG A 100 -6.77 8.39 5.20
N LEU A 101 -5.66 9.01 4.78
CA LEU A 101 -5.43 9.54 3.43
C LEU A 101 -4.33 8.76 2.72
N HIS A 102 -4.54 8.50 1.44
CA HIS A 102 -3.57 7.85 0.57
C HIS A 102 -3.51 8.49 -0.80
N THR A 103 -2.31 8.61 -1.37
CA THR A 103 -2.10 9.00 -2.77
C THR A 103 -0.72 8.54 -3.25
N HIS A 104 -0.52 8.48 -4.58
CA HIS A 104 0.81 8.33 -5.17
C HIS A 104 1.49 9.70 -5.23
N LEU A 105 2.78 9.74 -4.92
CA LEU A 105 3.54 11.00 -4.95
C LEU A 105 5.02 10.77 -5.25
N ALA A 106 5.55 11.56 -6.17
CA ALA A 106 6.96 11.55 -6.54
C ALA A 106 7.47 10.14 -6.90
N GLU A 107 6.66 9.40 -7.65
CA GLU A 107 7.01 8.07 -8.14
C GLU A 107 8.04 8.16 -9.25
N ASP A 108 7.79 9.00 -10.24
CA ASP A 108 8.64 9.21 -11.41
C ASP A 108 9.16 10.64 -11.47
N VAL A 109 10.17 10.86 -12.31
CA VAL A 109 10.68 12.22 -12.62
C VAL A 109 9.57 13.06 -13.24
N ASP A 110 8.74 12.45 -14.07
CA ASP A 110 7.61 13.11 -14.75
C ASP A 110 6.60 13.70 -13.74
N ASP A 111 6.42 13.07 -12.55
CA ASP A 111 5.59 13.63 -11.47
C ASP A 111 6.13 14.98 -10.98
N VAL A 112 7.45 15.06 -10.82
CA VAL A 112 8.12 16.28 -10.38
C VAL A 112 8.02 17.35 -11.47
N GLU A 113 8.28 17.00 -12.72
CA GLU A 113 8.20 17.91 -13.87
C GLU A 113 6.78 18.42 -14.09
N TYR A 114 5.79 17.56 -14.04
CA TYR A 114 4.37 17.94 -14.11
C TYR A 114 3.99 18.92 -13.00
N SER A 115 4.38 18.64 -11.77
CA SER A 115 4.07 19.49 -10.62
C SER A 115 4.69 20.86 -10.74
N LEU A 116 5.95 20.93 -11.17
CA LEU A 116 6.65 22.19 -11.42
C LEU A 116 6.02 22.98 -12.58
N ALA A 117 5.71 22.32 -13.69
CA ALA A 117 5.12 22.96 -14.86
C ALA A 117 3.67 23.46 -14.59
N ARG A 118 2.87 22.65 -13.90
CA ARG A 118 1.45 22.94 -13.68
C ARG A 118 1.18 23.85 -12.49
N TYR A 119 1.93 23.69 -11.41
CA TYR A 119 1.68 24.33 -10.12
C TYR A 119 2.81 25.27 -9.68
N GLY A 120 3.95 25.29 -10.38
CA GLY A 120 5.14 26.06 -10.00
C GLY A 120 5.79 25.58 -8.69
N ARG A 121 5.53 24.32 -8.28
CA ARG A 121 5.93 23.76 -6.98
C ARG A 121 6.31 22.30 -7.12
N ARG A 122 7.17 21.83 -6.23
CA ARG A 122 7.45 20.40 -6.09
C ARG A 122 6.25 19.63 -5.56
N PRO A 123 6.18 18.32 -5.82
CA PRO A 123 5.01 17.50 -5.41
C PRO A 123 4.65 17.60 -3.93
N LEU A 124 5.64 17.61 -3.02
CA LEU A 124 5.36 17.70 -1.59
C LEU A 124 4.85 19.10 -1.17
N ASP A 125 5.33 20.17 -1.78
CA ASP A 125 4.85 21.54 -1.51
C ASP A 125 3.38 21.67 -1.92
N TYR A 126 3.02 21.11 -3.08
CA TYR A 126 1.63 21.03 -3.53
C TYR A 126 0.76 20.25 -2.52
N LEU A 127 1.26 19.13 -2.04
CA LEU A 127 0.54 18.27 -1.11
C LEU A 127 0.35 18.93 0.27
N GLU A 128 1.36 19.65 0.75
CA GLU A 128 1.30 20.41 2.00
C GLU A 128 0.24 21.52 1.92
N ASP A 129 0.20 22.27 0.81
CA ASP A 129 -0.82 23.29 0.56
C ASP A 129 -2.25 22.71 0.51
N ALA A 130 -2.40 21.46 0.11
CA ALA A 130 -3.67 20.74 0.11
C ALA A 130 -4.06 20.18 1.49
N GLY A 131 -3.22 20.36 2.53
CA GLY A 131 -3.50 19.91 3.89
C GLY A 131 -3.18 18.43 4.16
N TRP A 132 -2.33 17.82 3.34
CA TRP A 132 -2.02 16.39 3.43
C TRP A 132 -0.81 16.06 4.30
N LEU A 133 0.00 17.04 4.68
CA LEU A 133 1.22 16.81 5.48
C LEU A 133 0.86 16.58 6.96
N ALA A 134 0.32 15.42 7.25
CA ALA A 134 -0.21 15.03 8.57
C ALA A 134 -0.02 13.53 8.83
N PRO A 135 0.00 13.09 10.10
CA PRO A 135 0.20 11.68 10.46
C PRO A 135 -0.87 10.71 9.92
N ARG A 136 -2.03 11.23 9.48
CA ARG A 136 -3.09 10.42 8.86
C ARG A 136 -2.79 10.01 7.42
N THR A 137 -1.78 10.58 6.79
CA THR A 137 -1.41 10.36 5.39
C THR A 137 -0.36 9.27 5.25
N TRP A 138 -0.50 8.44 4.23
CA TRP A 138 0.60 7.64 3.70
C TRP A 138 0.65 7.75 2.17
N LEU A 139 1.87 7.75 1.63
CA LEU A 139 2.16 7.94 0.22
C LEU A 139 2.70 6.65 -0.38
N ALA A 140 2.28 6.30 -1.59
CA ALA A 140 2.94 5.25 -2.36
C ALA A 140 4.21 5.81 -3.02
N HIS A 141 5.22 4.95 -3.16
CA HIS A 141 6.52 5.15 -3.81
C HIS A 141 7.45 6.14 -3.13
N GLY A 142 7.25 7.44 -3.28
CA GLY A 142 8.05 8.48 -2.62
C GLY A 142 9.53 8.46 -3.00
N ILE A 143 9.84 8.30 -4.30
CA ILE A 143 11.19 8.07 -4.82
C ILE A 143 11.96 9.38 -4.95
N HIS A 144 11.35 10.39 -5.59
CA HIS A 144 12.01 11.61 -6.03
C HIS A 144 11.90 12.78 -5.03
N PHE A 145 11.93 12.49 -3.72
CA PHE A 145 12.00 13.50 -2.68
C PHE A 145 13.44 14.02 -2.48
N ASP A 146 13.61 15.32 -2.28
CA ASP A 146 14.87 15.90 -1.86
C ASP A 146 15.06 15.83 -0.32
N ASP A 147 16.21 16.33 0.19
CA ASP A 147 16.54 16.27 1.62
C ASP A 147 15.56 17.08 2.48
N SER A 148 15.09 18.22 1.99
CA SER A 148 14.12 19.08 2.67
C SER A 148 12.77 18.38 2.78
N GLU A 149 12.32 17.75 1.69
CA GLU A 149 11.07 17.00 1.63
C GLU A 149 11.11 15.78 2.56
N VAL A 150 12.21 15.01 2.56
CA VAL A 150 12.43 13.88 3.48
C VAL A 150 12.34 14.34 4.94
N ALA A 151 12.99 15.46 5.29
CA ALA A 151 12.94 15.99 6.65
C ALA A 151 11.52 16.44 7.08
N ARG A 152 10.74 17.01 6.15
CA ARG A 152 9.35 17.43 6.39
C ARG A 152 8.42 16.23 6.57
N LEU A 153 8.55 15.21 5.71
CA LEU A 153 7.80 13.95 5.82
C LEU A 153 8.04 13.27 7.17
N GLY A 154 9.30 13.21 7.59
CA GLY A 154 9.67 12.66 8.90
C GLY A 154 9.05 13.42 10.08
N ARG A 155 9.18 14.76 10.10
CA ARG A 155 8.57 15.60 11.14
C ARG A 155 7.06 15.45 11.22
N ALA A 156 6.39 15.37 10.06
CA ALA A 156 4.95 15.21 9.96
C ALA A 156 4.49 13.75 10.18
N ARG A 157 5.44 12.80 10.29
CA ARG A 157 5.17 11.36 10.42
C ARG A 157 4.26 10.82 9.30
N VAL A 158 4.43 11.31 8.09
CA VAL A 158 3.75 10.80 6.90
C VAL A 158 4.30 9.41 6.59
N GLY A 159 3.41 8.43 6.42
CA GLY A 159 3.79 7.07 6.07
C GLY A 159 4.25 6.97 4.61
N ILE A 160 5.18 6.07 4.32
CA ILE A 160 5.62 5.74 2.96
C ILE A 160 5.41 4.25 2.71
N ALA A 161 4.69 3.91 1.66
CA ALA A 161 4.55 2.55 1.15
C ALA A 161 5.63 2.31 0.09
N HIS A 162 6.72 1.65 0.48
CA HIS A 162 7.83 1.31 -0.41
C HIS A 162 7.48 0.08 -1.25
N CYS A 163 7.49 0.22 -2.56
CA CYS A 163 7.08 -0.78 -3.56
C CYS A 163 8.29 -1.21 -4.43
N PRO A 164 9.30 -1.90 -3.88
CA PRO A 164 10.58 -2.08 -4.59
C PRO A 164 10.46 -2.80 -5.92
N SER A 165 9.67 -3.87 -6.03
CA SER A 165 9.50 -4.60 -7.29
C SER A 165 8.81 -3.76 -8.36
N SER A 166 7.75 -3.05 -8.01
CA SER A 166 7.04 -2.14 -8.92
C SER A 166 7.98 -1.03 -9.42
N ASN A 167 8.66 -0.35 -8.50
CA ASN A 167 9.60 0.73 -8.82
C ASN A 167 10.70 0.28 -9.80
N MET A 168 11.26 -0.92 -9.58
CA MET A 168 12.27 -1.50 -10.49
C MET A 168 11.67 -1.90 -11.84
N ARG A 169 10.48 -2.50 -11.84
CA ARG A 169 9.83 -2.93 -13.09
C ARG A 169 9.46 -1.77 -13.98
N LEU A 170 8.96 -0.68 -13.40
CA LEU A 170 8.57 0.53 -14.13
C LEU A 170 9.77 1.44 -14.45
N GLY A 171 10.93 1.20 -13.83
CA GLY A 171 12.10 2.04 -14.00
C GLY A 171 12.02 3.37 -13.26
N SER A 172 11.10 3.49 -12.29
CA SER A 172 10.83 4.72 -11.55
C SER A 172 12.02 5.20 -10.71
N GLY A 173 12.87 4.27 -10.23
CA GLY A 173 14.07 4.60 -9.45
C GLY A 173 14.12 3.91 -8.09
N VAL A 174 14.98 4.43 -7.20
CA VAL A 174 15.22 3.87 -5.88
C VAL A 174 14.76 4.84 -4.80
N ALA A 175 13.76 4.46 -4.01
CA ALA A 175 13.28 5.28 -2.90
C ALA A 175 14.33 5.45 -1.81
N ARG A 176 14.36 6.61 -1.18
CA ARG A 176 15.32 7.01 -0.14
C ARG A 176 14.97 6.44 1.24
N VAL A 177 14.76 5.11 1.30
CA VAL A 177 14.25 4.38 2.47
C VAL A 177 15.04 4.72 3.74
N GLN A 178 16.36 4.70 3.68
CA GLN A 178 17.22 4.97 4.85
C GLN A 178 17.06 6.42 5.36
N ALA A 179 17.04 7.38 4.46
CA ALA A 179 16.88 8.79 4.82
C ALA A 179 15.46 9.05 5.41
N LEU A 180 14.42 8.49 4.82
CA LEU A 180 13.04 8.61 5.31
C LEU A 180 12.89 8.01 6.71
N ARG A 181 13.42 6.79 6.95
CA ARG A 181 13.39 6.14 8.26
C ARG A 181 14.20 6.94 9.30
N ALA A 182 15.39 7.42 8.93
CA ALA A 182 16.23 8.24 9.82
C ALA A 182 15.55 9.57 10.19
N ALA A 183 14.77 10.16 9.26
CA ALA A 183 13.97 11.36 9.52
C ALA A 183 12.73 11.09 10.42
N GLY A 184 12.37 9.83 10.66
CA GLY A 184 11.23 9.44 11.51
C GLY A 184 9.92 9.17 10.77
N ALA A 185 9.92 9.13 9.44
CA ALA A 185 8.77 8.70 8.66
C ALA A 185 8.58 7.17 8.82
N PRO A 186 7.36 6.68 9.08
CA PRO A 186 7.06 5.26 8.97
C PRO A 186 7.25 4.81 7.52
N VAL A 187 8.09 3.79 7.27
CA VAL A 187 8.28 3.23 5.93
C VAL A 187 7.86 1.77 5.95
N GLY A 188 6.70 1.49 5.38
CA GLY A 188 6.16 0.14 5.20
C GLY A 188 6.57 -0.45 3.86
N ILE A 189 6.39 -1.76 3.69
CA ILE A 189 6.55 -2.46 2.41
C ILE A 189 5.17 -2.71 1.79
N ALA A 190 5.08 -2.52 0.47
CA ALA A 190 3.88 -2.79 -0.30
C ALA A 190 4.20 -3.50 -1.61
N VAL A 191 3.25 -4.26 -2.13
CA VAL A 191 3.38 -5.01 -3.38
C VAL A 191 2.97 -4.20 -4.61
N ASP A 192 2.19 -3.13 -4.41
CA ASP A 192 1.55 -2.36 -5.48
C ASP A 192 0.54 -3.17 -6.31
N GLY A 193 0.09 -2.66 -7.44
CA GLY A 193 -0.85 -3.33 -8.32
C GLY A 193 -0.24 -4.51 -9.08
N SER A 194 -1.06 -5.50 -9.42
CA SER A 194 -0.62 -6.71 -10.15
C SER A 194 -0.07 -6.40 -11.55
N ALA A 195 -0.36 -5.23 -12.12
CA ALA A 195 0.20 -4.80 -13.40
C ALA A 195 1.70 -4.51 -13.34
N SER A 196 2.21 -4.08 -12.18
CA SER A 196 3.62 -3.77 -11.94
C SER A 196 4.32 -4.77 -11.01
N ASN A 197 3.57 -5.68 -10.38
CA ASN A 197 4.11 -6.75 -9.53
C ASN A 197 3.24 -8.01 -9.60
N ASP A 198 3.52 -8.88 -10.56
CA ASP A 198 2.74 -10.11 -10.81
C ASP A 198 2.76 -11.11 -9.65
N SER A 199 3.80 -11.08 -8.82
CA SER A 199 3.95 -12.08 -7.74
C SER A 199 3.11 -11.77 -6.50
N SER A 200 2.85 -10.49 -6.21
CA SER A 200 2.16 -10.00 -5.00
C SER A 200 2.62 -10.70 -3.71
N ASN A 201 3.93 -10.99 -3.59
CA ASN A 201 4.50 -11.76 -2.49
C ASN A 201 5.31 -10.87 -1.54
N MET A 202 4.82 -10.67 -0.31
CA MET A 202 5.44 -9.79 0.68
C MET A 202 6.84 -10.21 1.11
N ILE A 203 7.16 -11.52 1.14
CA ILE A 203 8.53 -11.98 1.48
C ILE A 203 9.48 -11.65 0.34
N ALA A 204 9.02 -11.77 -0.92
CA ALA A 204 9.78 -11.31 -2.07
C ALA A 204 10.05 -9.80 -1.99
N GLU A 205 9.06 -9.00 -1.63
CA GLU A 205 9.23 -7.55 -1.45
C GLU A 205 10.23 -7.22 -0.34
N CYS A 206 10.20 -7.93 0.80
CA CYS A 206 11.21 -7.79 1.85
C CYS A 206 12.63 -8.05 1.30
N ARG A 207 12.79 -9.11 0.49
CA ARG A 207 14.07 -9.41 -0.18
C ARG A 207 14.50 -8.31 -1.13
N GLN A 208 13.59 -7.82 -1.97
CA GLN A 208 13.88 -6.74 -2.92
C GLN A 208 14.26 -5.44 -2.20
N ALA A 209 13.53 -5.05 -1.18
CA ALA A 209 13.85 -3.89 -0.35
C ALA A 209 15.25 -3.99 0.27
N LEU A 210 15.60 -5.17 0.81
CA LEU A 210 16.90 -5.44 1.40
C LEU A 210 18.03 -5.34 0.36
N LEU A 211 17.90 -6.05 -0.77
CA LEU A 211 18.94 -6.11 -1.79
C LEU A 211 19.13 -4.75 -2.49
N LEU A 212 18.03 -4.06 -2.80
CA LEU A 212 18.07 -2.73 -3.43
C LEU A 212 18.73 -1.70 -2.51
N THR A 213 18.41 -1.70 -1.22
CA THR A 213 19.05 -0.81 -0.25
C THR A 213 20.55 -1.13 -0.11
N ARG A 214 20.92 -2.41 -0.09
CA ARG A 214 22.34 -2.81 0.03
C ARG A 214 23.16 -2.45 -1.19
N VAL A 215 22.62 -2.62 -2.40
CA VAL A 215 23.37 -2.27 -3.62
C VAL A 215 23.61 -0.76 -3.74
N THR A 216 22.73 0.05 -3.15
CA THR A 216 22.83 1.52 -3.21
C THR A 216 23.62 2.14 -2.04
N HIS A 217 23.61 1.50 -0.86
CA HIS A 217 24.16 2.08 0.37
C HIS A 217 25.20 1.21 1.09
N GLY A 218 25.50 0.01 0.58
CA GLY A 218 26.44 -0.94 1.18
C GLY A 218 25.76 -2.08 1.94
N ALA A 219 26.52 -3.14 2.18
CA ALA A 219 26.00 -4.41 2.73
C ALA A 219 25.38 -4.28 4.13
N ASP A 220 25.90 -3.36 4.94
CA ASP A 220 25.47 -3.15 6.33
C ASP A 220 24.35 -2.11 6.47
N ALA A 221 23.88 -1.51 5.36
CA ALA A 221 22.90 -0.44 5.40
C ALA A 221 21.53 -0.85 5.94
N ILE A 222 21.16 -2.13 5.78
CA ILE A 222 19.86 -2.64 6.22
C ILE A 222 19.99 -4.14 6.55
N THR A 223 19.24 -4.58 7.56
CA THR A 223 19.20 -5.98 8.02
C THR A 223 17.91 -6.69 7.59
N THR A 224 17.88 -8.01 7.74
CA THR A 224 16.67 -8.81 7.53
C THR A 224 15.58 -8.49 8.57
N ASP A 225 15.97 -8.17 9.82
CA ASP A 225 15.03 -7.69 10.85
C ASP A 225 14.38 -6.36 10.42
N ASP A 226 15.16 -5.41 9.89
CA ASP A 226 14.63 -4.13 9.43
C ASP A 226 13.52 -4.30 8.38
N VAL A 227 13.75 -5.10 7.34
CA VAL A 227 12.73 -5.27 6.28
C VAL A 227 11.51 -6.04 6.77
N LEU A 228 11.66 -6.97 7.71
CA LEU A 228 10.52 -7.64 8.35
C LEU A 228 9.73 -6.67 9.24
N ARG A 229 10.40 -5.75 9.93
CA ARG A 229 9.74 -4.67 10.68
C ARG A 229 9.00 -3.72 9.75
N MET A 230 9.60 -3.36 8.62
CA MET A 230 8.93 -2.57 7.58
C MET A 230 7.66 -3.26 7.08
N ALA A 231 7.69 -4.58 6.86
CA ALA A 231 6.52 -5.35 6.41
C ALA A 231 5.44 -5.56 7.51
N THR A 232 5.72 -5.24 8.75
CA THR A 232 4.83 -5.50 9.89
C THR A 232 4.52 -4.23 10.68
N VAL A 233 5.40 -3.86 11.60
CA VAL A 233 5.21 -2.75 12.54
C VAL A 233 5.10 -1.40 11.81
N ASP A 234 5.99 -1.17 10.84
CA ASP A 234 6.04 0.12 10.15
C ASP A 234 4.90 0.23 9.13
N SER A 235 4.52 -0.87 8.46
CA SER A 235 3.30 -0.92 7.64
C SER A 235 2.04 -0.68 8.47
N ALA A 236 1.93 -1.25 9.67
CA ALA A 236 0.83 -0.96 10.58
C ALA A 236 0.79 0.52 10.97
N ALA A 237 1.95 1.14 11.22
CA ALA A 237 2.05 2.57 11.52
C ALA A 237 1.62 3.45 10.32
N CYS A 238 1.97 3.08 9.07
CA CYS A 238 1.45 3.76 7.86
C CYS A 238 -0.07 3.74 7.81
N LEU A 239 -0.69 2.63 8.20
CA LEU A 239 -2.14 2.48 8.27
C LEU A 239 -2.77 3.09 9.54
N GLY A 240 -1.98 3.71 10.43
CA GLY A 240 -2.46 4.26 11.71
C GLY A 240 -2.98 3.20 12.67
N ARG A 241 -2.44 1.97 12.60
CA ARG A 241 -2.84 0.85 13.46
C ARG A 241 -1.80 0.65 14.56
N SER A 242 -2.25 0.69 15.80
CA SER A 242 -1.44 0.41 17.01
C SER A 242 -1.78 -0.93 17.66
N ASP A 243 -2.68 -1.68 17.05
CA ASP A 243 -3.26 -2.91 17.57
C ASP A 243 -2.89 -4.16 16.74
N ILE A 244 -2.10 -4.00 15.67
CA ILE A 244 -1.58 -5.05 14.78
C ILE A 244 -0.08 -4.87 14.54
N GLY A 245 0.53 -5.80 13.80
CA GLY A 245 1.94 -5.73 13.37
C GLY A 245 2.93 -6.29 14.39
N ARG A 246 2.48 -6.80 15.53
CA ARG A 246 3.33 -7.41 16.57
C ARG A 246 2.69 -8.65 17.17
N ILE A 247 3.52 -9.59 17.59
CA ILE A 247 3.13 -10.70 18.46
C ILE A 247 3.41 -10.28 19.91
N ALA A 248 2.38 -9.71 20.55
CA ALA A 248 2.48 -9.24 21.93
C ALA A 248 1.09 -9.24 22.61
N PRO A 249 1.02 -9.33 23.95
CA PRO A 249 -0.24 -9.17 24.68
C PRO A 249 -0.92 -7.84 24.31
N GLY A 250 -2.21 -7.90 24.04
CA GLY A 250 -3.00 -6.72 23.66
C GLY A 250 -2.96 -6.37 22.17
N TYR A 251 -2.29 -7.15 21.32
CA TYR A 251 -2.36 -7.05 19.87
C TYR A 251 -3.28 -8.10 19.28
N ALA A 252 -3.83 -7.83 18.09
CA ALA A 252 -4.57 -8.83 17.35
C ALA A 252 -3.66 -10.01 16.98
N ALA A 253 -4.17 -11.22 17.09
CA ALA A 253 -3.45 -12.41 16.65
C ALA A 253 -3.51 -12.54 15.12
N ASP A 254 -2.76 -11.68 14.42
CA ASP A 254 -2.47 -11.75 13.00
C ASP A 254 -1.06 -12.32 12.83
N ILE A 255 -0.94 -13.62 12.56
CA ILE A 255 0.33 -14.35 12.64
C ILE A 255 0.52 -15.21 11.39
N ALA A 256 1.63 -15.01 10.70
CA ALA A 256 2.07 -15.85 9.59
C ALA A 256 3.23 -16.75 10.03
N LEU A 257 3.06 -18.07 9.93
CA LEU A 257 4.07 -19.07 10.24
C LEU A 257 4.61 -19.66 8.94
N PHE A 258 5.91 -19.61 8.76
CA PHE A 258 6.61 -20.19 7.61
C PHE A 258 7.37 -21.44 8.01
N SER A 259 7.40 -22.45 7.14
CA SER A 259 8.23 -23.63 7.35
C SER A 259 9.64 -23.41 6.79
N LEU A 260 10.65 -23.69 7.60
CA LEU A 260 12.06 -23.64 7.20
C LEU A 260 12.68 -25.03 7.11
N GLN A 261 11.87 -26.07 6.84
CA GLN A 261 12.31 -27.46 6.79
C GLN A 261 12.75 -27.93 5.39
N GLY A 262 12.58 -27.09 4.37
CA GLY A 262 12.99 -27.41 3.01
C GLY A 262 14.51 -27.47 2.85
N VAL A 263 14.98 -28.13 1.78
CA VAL A 263 16.40 -28.23 1.45
C VAL A 263 17.04 -26.85 1.24
N GLU A 264 16.27 -25.89 0.74
CA GLU A 264 16.66 -24.50 0.53
C GLU A 264 17.01 -23.75 1.82
N HIS A 265 16.55 -24.24 2.97
CA HIS A 265 16.84 -23.69 4.29
C HIS A 265 17.84 -24.57 5.08
N SER A 266 18.21 -25.71 4.52
CA SER A 266 19.12 -26.66 5.13
C SER A 266 20.49 -26.02 5.38
N GLY A 267 20.94 -26.00 6.63
CA GLY A 267 22.19 -25.34 7.03
C GLY A 267 22.09 -23.84 7.32
N CYS A 268 20.91 -23.21 7.22
CA CYS A 268 20.70 -21.85 7.68
C CYS A 268 20.67 -21.78 9.19
N HIS A 269 21.52 -20.92 9.79
CA HIS A 269 21.59 -20.71 11.25
C HIS A 269 20.75 -19.53 11.74
N ASP A 270 20.45 -18.57 10.85
CA ASP A 270 19.60 -17.42 11.13
C ASP A 270 18.24 -17.59 10.43
N PRO A 271 17.15 -17.83 11.17
CA PRO A 271 15.83 -18.06 10.60
C PRO A 271 15.25 -16.82 9.88
N LEU A 272 15.61 -15.60 10.29
CA LEU A 272 15.15 -14.38 9.61
C LEU A 272 15.86 -14.21 8.28
N ALA A 273 17.17 -14.45 8.24
CA ALA A 273 17.93 -14.47 7.00
C ALA A 273 17.46 -15.58 6.08
N ALA A 274 17.18 -16.77 6.59
CA ALA A 274 16.62 -17.88 5.82
C ALA A 274 15.28 -17.51 5.17
N LEU A 275 14.38 -16.91 5.93
CA LEU A 275 13.06 -16.50 5.41
C LEU A 275 13.16 -15.46 4.29
N VAL A 276 14.03 -14.45 4.46
CA VAL A 276 14.12 -13.33 3.52
C VAL A 276 15.01 -13.66 2.32
N LEU A 277 16.13 -14.39 2.51
CA LEU A 277 17.17 -14.52 1.49
C LEU A 277 17.17 -15.86 0.76
N ALA A 278 16.73 -16.96 1.40
CA ALA A 278 16.89 -18.28 0.78
C ALA A 278 15.92 -18.48 -0.39
N THR A 279 14.63 -18.38 -0.16
CA THR A 279 13.61 -18.51 -1.21
C THR A 279 12.31 -17.87 -0.81
N THR A 280 11.45 -17.60 -1.80
CA THR A 280 10.08 -17.13 -1.54
C THR A 280 9.21 -18.31 -1.12
N THR A 281 8.86 -18.37 0.15
CA THR A 281 8.00 -19.45 0.67
C THR A 281 6.54 -19.00 0.76
N ARG A 282 5.63 -19.96 0.59
CA ARG A 282 4.23 -19.78 0.95
C ARG A 282 4.07 -19.91 2.47
N VAL A 283 3.13 -19.16 3.03
CA VAL A 283 2.76 -19.30 4.43
C VAL A 283 2.30 -20.74 4.71
N HIS A 284 2.84 -21.35 5.75
CA HIS A 284 2.42 -22.69 6.21
C HIS A 284 1.12 -22.58 7.02
N THR A 285 1.06 -21.64 7.96
CA THR A 285 -0.14 -21.37 8.76
C THR A 285 -0.35 -19.88 8.86
N LEU A 286 -1.56 -19.43 8.52
CA LEU A 286 -1.99 -18.04 8.67
C LEU A 286 -3.12 -17.97 9.69
N ILE A 287 -2.93 -17.12 10.68
CA ILE A 287 -3.92 -16.75 11.68
C ILE A 287 -4.29 -15.30 11.47
N VAL A 288 -5.56 -14.97 11.38
CA VAL A 288 -6.07 -13.60 11.27
C VAL A 288 -7.12 -13.39 12.36
N ASN A 289 -6.89 -12.40 13.20
CA ASN A 289 -7.74 -12.08 14.34
C ASN A 289 -8.07 -13.33 15.21
N GLY A 290 -7.05 -14.18 15.45
CA GLY A 290 -7.16 -15.40 16.23
C GLY A 290 -7.79 -16.60 15.50
N ARG A 291 -8.19 -16.46 14.23
CA ARG A 291 -8.78 -17.56 13.45
C ARG A 291 -7.78 -18.09 12.42
N ILE A 292 -7.60 -19.39 12.36
CA ILE A 292 -6.74 -20.02 11.35
C ILE A 292 -7.44 -19.92 9.99
N ARG A 293 -6.76 -19.32 9.01
CA ARG A 293 -7.23 -19.17 7.63
C ARG A 293 -6.48 -20.07 6.65
N VAL A 294 -5.22 -20.35 6.96
CA VAL A 294 -4.39 -21.30 6.20
C VAL A 294 -3.76 -22.29 7.18
N ARG A 295 -3.76 -23.57 6.83
CA ARG A 295 -3.07 -24.63 7.56
C ARG A 295 -2.38 -25.57 6.56
N GLY A 296 -1.10 -25.86 6.77
CA GLY A 296 -0.32 -26.68 5.85
C GLY A 296 -0.26 -26.13 4.43
N GLY A 297 -0.27 -24.79 4.28
CA GLY A 297 -0.27 -24.12 2.97
C GLY A 297 -1.62 -24.17 2.22
N ARG A 298 -2.70 -24.62 2.85
CA ARG A 298 -4.06 -24.70 2.25
C ARG A 298 -5.04 -23.86 3.04
N PHE A 299 -5.96 -23.20 2.36
CA PHE A 299 -7.09 -22.52 3.00
C PHE A 299 -7.95 -23.52 3.78
N THR A 300 -8.47 -23.09 4.95
CA THR A 300 -9.31 -23.93 5.80
C THR A 300 -10.78 -23.94 5.37
N ASP A 301 -11.26 -22.79 4.90
CA ASP A 301 -12.70 -22.55 4.67
C ASP A 301 -12.96 -22.03 3.24
N PHE A 302 -12.03 -22.27 2.30
CA PHE A 302 -12.09 -21.68 0.99
C PHE A 302 -11.56 -22.61 -0.10
N ASP A 303 -12.35 -22.80 -1.17
CA ASP A 303 -11.98 -23.60 -2.33
C ASP A 303 -11.15 -22.78 -3.33
N LEU A 304 -9.82 -22.85 -3.18
CA LEU A 304 -8.89 -22.15 -4.04
C LEU A 304 -8.91 -22.64 -5.50
N GLU A 305 -9.19 -23.93 -5.75
CA GLU A 305 -9.18 -24.50 -7.10
C GLU A 305 -10.34 -23.95 -7.92
N THR A 306 -11.53 -23.90 -7.35
CA THR A 306 -12.69 -23.27 -7.96
C THR A 306 -12.47 -21.78 -8.19
N LEU A 307 -11.88 -21.05 -7.22
CA LEU A 307 -11.54 -19.63 -7.41
C LEU A 307 -10.59 -19.43 -8.57
N VAL A 308 -9.48 -20.18 -8.63
CA VAL A 308 -8.47 -20.07 -9.71
C VAL A 308 -9.10 -20.33 -11.08
N SER A 309 -10.01 -21.32 -11.19
CA SER A 309 -10.74 -21.59 -12.43
C SER A 309 -11.60 -20.40 -12.86
N ARG A 310 -12.41 -19.85 -11.95
CA ARG A 310 -13.25 -18.67 -12.20
C ARG A 310 -12.44 -17.42 -12.52
N HIS A 311 -11.32 -17.22 -11.85
CA HIS A 311 -10.42 -16.10 -12.10
C HIS A 311 -9.81 -16.18 -13.50
N ARG A 312 -9.34 -17.35 -13.92
CA ARG A 312 -8.80 -17.55 -15.28
C ARG A 312 -9.86 -17.27 -16.36
N GLU A 313 -11.09 -17.63 -16.13
CA GLU A 313 -12.20 -17.34 -17.06
C GLU A 313 -12.49 -15.83 -17.10
N ALA A 314 -12.55 -15.17 -15.94
CA ALA A 314 -12.75 -13.72 -15.86
C ALA A 314 -11.63 -12.95 -16.56
N ALA A 315 -10.36 -13.34 -16.34
CA ALA A 315 -9.19 -12.75 -16.99
C ALA A 315 -9.25 -12.90 -18.52
N ARG A 316 -9.62 -14.08 -19.03
CA ARG A 316 -9.79 -14.30 -20.47
C ARG A 316 -10.88 -13.39 -21.06
N ARG A 317 -12.03 -13.25 -20.38
CA ARG A 317 -13.10 -12.34 -20.82
C ARG A 317 -12.65 -10.86 -20.84
N LEU A 318 -11.84 -10.45 -19.88
CA LEU A 318 -11.33 -9.09 -19.82
C LEU A 318 -10.42 -8.75 -21.01
N VAL A 319 -9.58 -9.71 -21.44
CA VAL A 319 -8.63 -9.53 -22.55
C VAL A 319 -9.31 -9.68 -23.92
N ALA A 320 -10.35 -10.50 -24.01
CA ALA A 320 -11.07 -10.72 -25.27
C ALA A 320 -12.06 -9.58 -25.64
N GLY A 321 -12.25 -8.58 -24.78
CA GLY A 321 -13.16 -7.44 -24.97
C GLY A 321 -14.51 -7.72 -24.44
#